data_b50ee304e86a9d408ede93faa0f40677
#
_entry.id   b50ee304e86a9d408ede93faa0f40677
#
_cell.length_a   1.000
_cell.length_b   1.000
_cell.length_c   1.000
_cell.angle_alpha   90.00
_cell.angle_beta   90.00
_cell.angle_gamma   90.00
#
_symmetry.space_group_name_H-M   'P 1'
#
loop_
_entity.id
_entity.type
_entity.pdbx_description
1 polymer ?
#
loop_
_entity_poly.entity_id
_entity_poly.type
_entity_poly.pdbx_seq_one_letter_code
_entity_poly.pdbx_strand_id
1 'polypeptide(L)'
;VTVLRHKSTPLDGTAPLYQYGYGSYGIAVPDGFSSKAISLADRGAIYALAHIRGGSEKGRGWYQDGKKENKLNTFTDFIDVTEHLTDQGYGEKGKVVIEGGSAGGMLMGAVTNMRPDLYSAVIAAVPFVDVLNTISDETLPLTPPEWEEWGNPIEDHKAYELMKSYSPYDNIRGDVAYPTVLALSGLTDFRVTYWEPAKWVARLREEAKGGPFLLEMKMGAGHSGSTGRYTRVREAAKEVAFAVNHFETLGYDMVVRSEKKPGSTAEDDNSGPPQGPSPEF
;
A
#
# COMPACT_ATOMS: atom_id res chain seq x y z
N VAL A 1 6.93 -8.85 11.49
CA VAL A 1 5.80 -8.93 10.53
C VAL A 1 4.69 -9.81 11.11
N THR A 2 3.44 -9.37 10.96
CA THR A 2 2.24 -10.17 11.25
C THR A 2 1.70 -10.73 9.95
N VAL A 3 1.41 -12.03 9.91
CA VAL A 3 0.92 -12.72 8.72
C VAL A 3 -0.46 -13.33 8.98
N LEU A 4 -1.41 -13.06 8.08
CA LEU A 4 -2.73 -13.67 8.06
C LEU A 4 -2.90 -14.47 6.76
N ARG A 5 -3.31 -15.73 6.86
CA ARG A 5 -3.64 -16.57 5.71
C ARG A 5 -4.77 -17.54 6.05
N HIS A 6 -5.45 -18.04 5.05
CA HIS A 6 -6.34 -19.17 5.25
C HIS A 6 -5.52 -20.43 5.58
N LYS A 7 -6.03 -21.30 6.46
CA LYS A 7 -5.32 -22.51 6.90
C LYS A 7 -4.91 -23.46 5.75
N SER A 8 -5.65 -23.44 4.65
CA SER A 8 -5.35 -24.24 3.46
C SER A 8 -4.40 -23.58 2.47
N THR A 9 -4.00 -22.32 2.68
CA THR A 9 -3.05 -21.64 1.80
C THR A 9 -1.66 -22.23 2.00
N PRO A 10 -0.99 -22.74 0.95
CA PRO A 10 0.34 -23.32 1.05
C PRO A 10 1.41 -22.25 1.35
N LEU A 11 2.55 -22.71 1.88
CA LEU A 11 3.76 -21.90 2.12
C LEU A 11 4.90 -22.46 1.27
N ASP A 12 4.69 -22.52 -0.03
CA ASP A 12 5.61 -23.10 -1.01
C ASP A 12 5.93 -22.12 -2.16
N GLY A 13 5.61 -20.84 -1.96
CA GLY A 13 5.80 -19.78 -2.93
C GLY A 13 4.67 -19.63 -3.95
N THR A 14 3.68 -20.53 -3.95
CA THR A 14 2.59 -20.51 -4.94
C THR A 14 1.39 -19.66 -4.55
N ALA A 15 1.38 -19.10 -3.33
CA ALA A 15 0.31 -18.23 -2.88
C ALA A 15 0.57 -16.76 -3.28
N PRO A 16 -0.48 -15.97 -3.62
CA PRO A 16 -0.33 -14.53 -3.82
C PRO A 16 -0.02 -13.82 -2.50
N LEU A 17 1.00 -12.95 -2.50
CA LEU A 17 1.41 -12.17 -1.33
C LEU A 17 0.96 -10.71 -1.45
N TYR A 18 0.25 -10.25 -0.43
CA TYR A 18 -0.15 -8.86 -0.25
C TYR A 18 0.51 -8.29 0.99
N GLN A 19 1.31 -7.23 0.86
CA GLN A 19 2.07 -6.64 1.95
C GLN A 19 1.67 -5.20 2.20
N TYR A 20 1.35 -4.88 3.45
CA TYR A 20 1.02 -3.52 3.91
C TYR A 20 2.11 -2.96 4.81
N GLY A 21 2.35 -1.64 4.71
CA GLY A 21 3.26 -0.92 5.60
C GLY A 21 2.95 0.56 5.73
N TYR A 22 3.49 1.17 6.81
CA TYR A 22 3.36 2.61 7.08
C TYR A 22 4.71 3.25 7.42
N GLY A 23 5.24 3.02 8.62
CA GLY A 23 6.62 3.33 9.02
C GLY A 23 6.93 4.81 9.26
N SER A 24 6.03 5.59 9.87
CA SER A 24 6.26 7.01 10.16
C SER A 24 5.53 7.47 11.42
N TYR A 25 5.94 8.60 11.97
CA TYR A 25 5.34 9.29 13.13
C TYR A 25 5.28 8.46 14.42
N GLY A 26 6.02 7.38 14.52
CA GLY A 26 5.92 6.47 15.65
C GLY A 26 4.55 5.78 15.77
N ILE A 27 3.80 5.69 14.66
CA ILE A 27 2.51 5.01 14.66
C ILE A 27 2.74 3.50 14.60
N ALA A 28 2.34 2.81 15.68
CA ALA A 28 2.24 1.35 15.65
C ALA A 28 0.99 0.96 14.88
N VAL A 29 1.18 0.27 13.76
CA VAL A 29 0.04 -0.21 12.95
C VAL A 29 -0.59 -1.41 13.66
N PRO A 30 -1.87 -1.32 14.06
CA PRO A 30 -2.50 -2.40 14.81
C PRO A 30 -2.71 -3.64 13.93
N ASP A 31 -2.46 -4.81 14.50
CA ASP A 31 -2.72 -6.13 13.91
C ASP A 31 -4.14 -6.66 14.21
N GLY A 32 -5.08 -5.74 14.47
CA GLY A 32 -6.46 -6.06 14.76
C GLY A 32 -7.27 -6.56 13.56
N PHE A 33 -8.57 -6.74 13.79
CA PHE A 33 -9.50 -7.20 12.77
C PHE A 33 -9.50 -6.27 11.52
N SER A 34 -9.28 -6.87 10.35
CA SER A 34 -9.34 -6.21 9.05
C SER A 34 -10.19 -7.02 8.08
N SER A 35 -11.34 -6.46 7.67
CA SER A 35 -12.19 -7.09 6.65
C SER A 35 -11.48 -7.22 5.30
N LYS A 36 -10.58 -6.29 4.96
CA LYS A 36 -9.71 -6.37 3.78
C LYS A 36 -8.79 -7.59 3.85
N ALA A 37 -8.05 -7.74 4.95
CA ALA A 37 -7.12 -8.84 5.14
C ALA A 37 -7.84 -10.21 5.12
N ILE A 38 -9.00 -10.31 5.76
CA ILE A 38 -9.82 -11.54 5.73
C ILE A 38 -10.32 -11.82 4.31
N SER A 39 -10.84 -10.80 3.61
CA SER A 39 -11.33 -10.96 2.23
C SER A 39 -10.24 -11.48 1.27
N LEU A 40 -8.99 -11.03 1.43
CA LEU A 40 -7.84 -11.53 0.68
C LEU A 40 -7.47 -12.96 1.11
N ALA A 41 -7.41 -13.23 2.42
CA ALA A 41 -7.08 -14.55 2.94
C ALA A 41 -8.10 -15.61 2.54
N ASP A 42 -9.40 -15.30 2.54
CA ASP A 42 -10.48 -16.19 2.09
C ASP A 42 -10.35 -16.55 0.60
N ARG A 43 -9.66 -15.72 -0.19
CA ARG A 43 -9.33 -15.97 -1.59
C ARG A 43 -7.97 -16.61 -1.82
N GLY A 44 -7.31 -17.02 -0.75
CA GLY A 44 -6.04 -17.73 -0.80
C GLY A 44 -4.81 -16.84 -0.79
N ALA A 45 -4.96 -15.51 -0.71
CA ALA A 45 -3.82 -14.64 -0.55
C ALA A 45 -3.24 -14.73 0.88
N ILE A 46 -1.96 -14.45 0.97
CA ILE A 46 -1.27 -14.21 2.24
C ILE A 46 -1.20 -12.70 2.45
N TYR A 47 -1.79 -12.21 3.54
CA TYR A 47 -1.70 -10.81 3.95
C TYR A 47 -0.59 -10.65 4.97
N ALA A 48 0.37 -9.77 4.69
CA ALA A 48 1.49 -9.46 5.56
C ALA A 48 1.45 -8.00 6.00
N LEU A 49 1.53 -7.75 7.31
CA LEU A 49 1.65 -6.43 7.91
C LEU A 49 3.09 -6.23 8.37
N ALA A 50 3.82 -5.35 7.70
CA ALA A 50 5.22 -5.07 8.01
C ALA A 50 5.34 -4.03 9.13
N HIS A 51 5.92 -4.43 10.28
CA HIS A 51 6.21 -3.57 11.44
C HIS A 51 7.61 -2.99 11.33
N ILE A 52 7.76 -1.96 10.51
CA ILE A 52 9.04 -1.39 10.10
C ILE A 52 9.45 -0.19 10.97
N ARG A 53 10.75 0.13 10.98
CA ARG A 53 11.25 1.31 11.67
C ARG A 53 10.60 2.60 11.15
N GLY A 54 10.45 3.57 12.03
CA GLY A 54 9.60 4.75 11.83
C GLY A 54 8.22 4.60 12.47
N GLY A 55 7.73 3.36 12.67
CA GLY A 55 6.67 3.01 13.60
C GLY A 55 7.21 2.86 15.03
N SER A 56 6.37 2.46 15.97
CA SER A 56 6.75 2.24 17.37
C SER A 56 6.43 0.84 17.90
N GLU A 57 6.27 -0.15 17.05
CA GLU A 57 5.90 -1.51 17.41
C GLU A 57 6.91 -2.16 18.36
N LYS A 58 8.18 -1.75 18.29
CA LYS A 58 9.23 -2.16 19.23
C LYS A 58 9.67 -1.02 20.16
N GLY A 59 8.78 -0.04 20.39
CA GLY A 59 9.02 1.08 21.28
C GLY A 59 9.66 2.30 20.60
N ARG A 60 10.03 3.30 21.42
CA ARG A 60 10.49 4.60 20.94
C ARG A 60 11.77 4.54 20.09
N GLY A 61 12.70 3.64 20.41
CA GLY A 61 13.92 3.44 19.62
C GLY A 61 13.62 3.07 18.18
N TRP A 62 12.62 2.20 17.98
CA TRP A 62 12.16 1.80 16.65
C TRP A 62 11.68 2.96 15.79
N TYR A 63 11.00 3.93 16.41
CA TYR A 63 10.62 5.20 15.77
C TYR A 63 11.84 6.09 15.46
N GLN A 64 12.72 6.29 16.42
CA GLN A 64 13.89 7.15 16.22
C GLN A 64 14.83 6.64 15.13
N ASP A 65 14.94 5.33 15.00
CA ASP A 65 15.77 4.66 13.98
C ASP A 65 15.12 4.63 12.59
N GLY A 66 13.97 5.27 12.39
CA GLY A 66 13.24 5.36 11.11
C GLY A 66 12.75 6.76 10.75
N LYS A 67 13.29 7.82 11.39
CA LYS A 67 12.94 9.21 11.07
C LYS A 67 14.18 10.06 10.76
N LYS A 68 13.98 11.23 10.15
CA LYS A 68 15.06 12.19 9.80
C LYS A 68 16.23 11.44 9.12
N GLU A 69 17.44 11.59 9.63
CA GLU A 69 18.67 10.98 9.11
C GLU A 69 18.61 9.45 8.97
N ASN A 70 17.72 8.81 9.71
CA ASN A 70 17.53 7.35 9.70
C ASN A 70 16.38 6.89 8.78
N LYS A 71 15.75 7.79 8.01
CA LYS A 71 14.54 7.49 7.23
C LYS A 71 14.70 6.34 6.24
N LEU A 72 15.87 6.17 5.67
CA LEU A 72 16.15 5.06 4.75
C LEU A 72 15.94 3.68 5.37
N ASN A 73 16.09 3.56 6.69
CA ASN A 73 15.83 2.31 7.40
C ASN A 73 14.37 1.82 7.26
N THR A 74 13.41 2.75 7.16
CA THR A 74 12.00 2.40 6.92
C THR A 74 11.83 1.66 5.59
N PHE A 75 12.51 2.12 4.55
CA PHE A 75 12.40 1.56 3.21
C PHE A 75 13.13 0.23 3.09
N THR A 76 14.34 0.15 3.64
CA THR A 76 15.10 -1.11 3.64
C THR A 76 14.41 -2.19 4.46
N ASP A 77 13.86 -1.86 5.64
CA ASP A 77 13.09 -2.82 6.44
C ASP A 77 11.89 -3.39 5.66
N PHE A 78 11.17 -2.56 4.90
CA PHE A 78 10.04 -3.03 4.10
C PHE A 78 10.47 -3.95 2.95
N ILE A 79 11.57 -3.62 2.29
CA ILE A 79 12.19 -4.44 1.24
C ILE A 79 12.66 -5.77 1.83
N ASP A 80 13.37 -5.74 2.96
CA ASP A 80 13.88 -6.93 3.65
C ASP A 80 12.75 -7.87 4.08
N VAL A 81 11.60 -7.31 4.55
CA VAL A 81 10.40 -8.10 4.84
C VAL A 81 9.89 -8.80 3.57
N THR A 82 9.83 -8.09 2.44
CA THR A 82 9.38 -8.68 1.18
C THR A 82 10.30 -9.83 0.74
N GLU A 83 11.62 -9.61 0.75
CA GLU A 83 12.60 -10.62 0.39
C GLU A 83 12.54 -11.82 1.34
N HIS A 84 12.51 -11.58 2.64
CA HIS A 84 12.39 -12.66 3.64
C HIS A 84 11.12 -13.50 3.43
N LEU A 85 9.97 -12.86 3.23
CA LEU A 85 8.71 -13.59 3.03
C LEU A 85 8.73 -14.43 1.75
N THR A 86 9.26 -13.89 0.65
CA THR A 86 9.37 -14.64 -0.60
C THR A 86 10.37 -15.79 -0.50
N ASP A 87 11.51 -15.59 0.16
CA ASP A 87 12.51 -16.64 0.41
C ASP A 87 11.98 -17.76 1.32
N GLN A 88 11.03 -17.43 2.23
CA GLN A 88 10.38 -18.42 3.11
C GLN A 88 9.13 -19.07 2.49
N GLY A 89 8.83 -18.80 1.20
CA GLY A 89 7.72 -19.42 0.49
C GLY A 89 6.35 -18.81 0.78
N TYR A 90 6.28 -17.59 1.33
CA TYR A 90 5.01 -16.87 1.52
C TYR A 90 4.49 -16.20 0.25
N GLY A 91 5.25 -16.23 -0.83
CA GLY A 91 4.89 -15.67 -2.12
C GLY A 91 6.06 -15.77 -3.10
N GLU A 92 5.84 -15.29 -4.32
CA GLU A 92 6.86 -15.29 -5.37
C GLU A 92 7.44 -13.89 -5.57
N LYS A 93 8.76 -13.78 -5.65
CA LYS A 93 9.45 -12.54 -5.98
C LYS A 93 8.97 -11.99 -7.32
N GLY A 94 8.71 -10.68 -7.39
CA GLY A 94 8.18 -10.03 -8.59
C GLY A 94 6.67 -10.17 -8.76
N LYS A 95 5.97 -10.87 -7.86
CA LYS A 95 4.50 -11.01 -7.90
C LYS A 95 3.80 -10.46 -6.64
N VAL A 96 4.51 -9.71 -5.82
CA VAL A 96 3.99 -9.14 -4.58
C VAL A 96 3.17 -7.88 -4.88
N VAL A 97 1.97 -7.81 -4.30
CA VAL A 97 1.16 -6.57 -4.27
C VAL A 97 1.43 -5.85 -2.97
N ILE A 98 1.74 -4.56 -3.04
CA ILE A 98 2.03 -3.73 -1.87
C ILE A 98 1.03 -2.59 -1.71
N GLU A 99 0.75 -2.22 -0.45
CA GLU A 99 -0.15 -1.11 -0.13
C GLU A 99 0.40 -0.26 1.01
N GLY A 100 0.18 1.05 0.89
CA GLY A 100 0.42 2.02 1.95
C GLY A 100 -0.30 3.34 1.70
N GLY A 101 -0.65 4.04 2.77
CA GLY A 101 -1.38 5.31 2.68
C GLY A 101 -0.62 6.48 3.29
N SER A 102 -0.83 7.71 2.77
CA SER A 102 -0.21 8.93 3.30
C SER A 102 1.33 8.83 3.30
N ALA A 103 1.98 8.90 4.45
CA ALA A 103 3.40 8.59 4.58
C ALA A 103 3.74 7.13 4.18
N GLY A 104 2.80 6.19 4.36
CA GLY A 104 2.92 4.84 3.78
C GLY A 104 2.83 4.85 2.25
N GLY A 105 2.18 5.83 1.65
CA GLY A 105 2.21 6.05 0.20
C GLY A 105 3.58 6.53 -0.29
N MET A 106 4.29 7.36 0.49
CA MET A 106 5.70 7.67 0.25
C MET A 106 6.56 6.40 0.32
N LEU A 107 6.36 5.57 1.34
CA LEU A 107 7.01 4.26 1.44
C LEU A 107 6.80 3.46 0.15
N MET A 108 5.57 3.38 -0.36
CA MET A 108 5.26 2.66 -1.59
C MET A 108 6.05 3.19 -2.79
N GLY A 109 6.06 4.51 -2.99
CA GLY A 109 6.82 5.13 -4.08
C GLY A 109 8.34 4.93 -3.94
N ALA A 110 8.89 5.09 -2.73
CA ALA A 110 10.32 4.94 -2.48
C ALA A 110 10.80 3.50 -2.72
N VAL A 111 10.12 2.48 -2.15
CA VAL A 111 10.54 1.07 -2.33
C VAL A 111 10.37 0.60 -3.78
N THR A 112 9.38 1.15 -4.49
CA THR A 112 9.17 0.87 -5.91
C THR A 112 10.29 1.45 -6.77
N ASN A 113 10.80 2.65 -6.45
CA ASN A 113 11.98 3.21 -7.11
C ASN A 113 13.24 2.41 -6.80
N MET A 114 13.41 1.94 -5.56
CA MET A 114 14.59 1.19 -5.11
C MET A 114 14.62 -0.23 -5.68
N ARG A 115 13.49 -0.93 -5.63
CA ARG A 115 13.38 -2.36 -5.99
C ARG A 115 12.10 -2.68 -6.78
N PRO A 116 11.97 -2.11 -7.99
CA PRO A 116 10.80 -2.37 -8.85
C PRO A 116 10.64 -3.86 -9.22
N ASP A 117 11.72 -4.62 -9.14
CA ASP A 117 11.78 -6.05 -9.45
C ASP A 117 11.04 -6.95 -8.44
N LEU A 118 10.76 -6.44 -7.23
CA LEU A 118 10.08 -7.21 -6.17
C LEU A 118 8.57 -7.22 -6.29
N TYR A 119 8.00 -6.20 -6.91
CA TYR A 119 6.58 -5.90 -6.84
C TYR A 119 5.90 -6.03 -8.20
N SER A 120 4.67 -6.52 -8.23
CA SER A 120 3.84 -6.57 -9.44
C SER A 120 2.78 -5.48 -9.47
N ALA A 121 2.26 -5.07 -8.32
CA ALA A 121 1.37 -3.92 -8.22
C ALA A 121 1.53 -3.16 -6.91
N VAL A 122 1.18 -1.88 -6.95
CA VAL A 122 1.29 -0.91 -5.86
C VAL A 122 -0.05 -0.19 -5.70
N ILE A 123 -0.59 -0.18 -4.49
CA ILE A 123 -1.74 0.64 -4.10
C ILE A 123 -1.21 1.76 -3.19
N ALA A 124 -1.25 2.98 -3.67
CA ALA A 124 -0.78 4.16 -2.95
C ALA A 124 -1.97 5.07 -2.62
N ALA A 125 -2.48 5.01 -1.40
CA ALA A 125 -3.63 5.79 -0.96
C ALA A 125 -3.21 7.15 -0.41
N VAL A 126 -3.75 8.24 -0.94
CA VAL A 126 -3.43 9.63 -0.57
C VAL A 126 -1.93 9.86 -0.37
N PRO A 127 -1.09 9.44 -1.36
CA PRO A 127 0.33 9.21 -1.14
C PRO A 127 1.13 10.52 -1.07
N PHE A 128 1.99 10.61 -0.06
CA PHE A 128 2.95 11.69 0.13
C PHE A 128 4.19 11.44 -0.73
N VAL A 129 4.14 11.85 -2.01
CA VAL A 129 5.14 11.44 -3.02
C VAL A 129 5.98 12.56 -3.62
N ASP A 130 5.62 13.81 -3.36
CA ASP A 130 6.39 15.01 -3.76
C ASP A 130 7.13 15.61 -2.57
N VAL A 131 7.79 14.74 -1.82
CA VAL A 131 8.32 15.02 -0.46
C VAL A 131 9.24 16.23 -0.43
N LEU A 132 10.23 16.26 -1.33
CA LEU A 132 11.21 17.34 -1.34
C LEU A 132 10.58 18.71 -1.59
N ASN A 133 9.69 18.80 -2.57
CA ASN A 133 9.03 20.07 -2.90
C ASN A 133 8.07 20.50 -1.78
N THR A 134 7.27 19.58 -1.25
CA THR A 134 6.31 19.89 -0.17
C THR A 134 7.02 20.33 1.11
N ILE A 135 8.08 19.63 1.53
CA ILE A 135 8.81 19.98 2.77
C ILE A 135 9.74 21.20 2.59
N SER A 136 9.99 21.61 1.35
CA SER A 136 10.70 22.87 1.04
C SER A 136 9.78 24.09 0.89
N ASP A 137 8.47 23.94 0.96
CA ASP A 137 7.51 25.04 0.84
C ASP A 137 6.91 25.40 2.20
N GLU A 138 7.56 26.36 2.91
CA GLU A 138 7.09 26.84 4.21
C GLU A 138 5.76 27.60 4.18
N THR A 139 5.25 27.92 2.99
CA THR A 139 3.92 28.55 2.84
C THR A 139 2.78 27.54 3.03
N LEU A 140 3.08 26.26 2.90
CA LEU A 140 2.13 25.19 3.20
C LEU A 140 1.99 25.03 4.72
N PRO A 141 0.76 25.07 5.27
CA PRO A 141 0.56 25.19 6.73
C PRO A 141 1.06 24.00 7.53
N LEU A 142 1.21 22.83 6.90
CA LEU A 142 1.75 21.64 7.59
C LEU A 142 3.26 21.49 7.45
N THR A 143 3.91 22.16 6.51
CA THR A 143 5.35 21.98 6.27
C THR A 143 6.22 22.30 7.49
N PRO A 144 6.12 23.46 8.17
CA PRO A 144 6.98 23.73 9.31
C PRO A 144 6.85 22.70 10.45
N PRO A 145 5.65 22.28 10.91
CA PRO A 145 5.55 21.23 11.92
C PRO A 145 6.07 19.86 11.48
N GLU A 146 6.05 19.54 10.17
CA GLU A 146 6.54 18.28 9.62
C GLU A 146 8.08 18.16 9.60
N TRP A 147 8.83 19.26 9.76
CA TRP A 147 10.28 19.20 9.87
C TRP A 147 10.77 18.37 11.08
N GLU A 148 9.93 18.21 12.10
CA GLU A 148 10.25 17.31 13.22
C GLU A 148 10.27 15.84 12.83
N GLU A 149 9.55 15.44 11.80
CA GLU A 149 9.55 14.07 11.27
C GLU A 149 10.60 13.87 10.16
N TRP A 150 10.69 14.83 9.23
CA TRP A 150 11.44 14.66 7.98
C TRP A 150 12.80 15.38 7.98
N GLY A 151 12.98 16.41 8.77
CA GLY A 151 14.08 17.37 8.72
C GLY A 151 13.68 18.63 7.95
N ASN A 152 14.50 19.69 8.08
CA ASN A 152 14.28 20.96 7.40
C ASN A 152 15.24 21.11 6.20
N PRO A 153 14.81 20.87 4.95
CA PRO A 153 15.67 20.94 3.77
C PRO A 153 16.05 22.37 3.38
N ILE A 154 15.38 23.38 3.93
CA ILE A 154 15.65 24.80 3.63
C ILE A 154 16.91 25.25 4.39
N GLU A 155 17.03 24.85 5.65
CA GLU A 155 18.12 25.26 6.54
C GLU A 155 19.25 24.24 6.63
N ASP A 156 18.97 22.95 6.41
CA ASP A 156 19.94 21.85 6.48
C ASP A 156 20.14 21.16 5.13
N HIS A 157 21.28 21.42 4.51
CA HIS A 157 21.64 20.80 3.25
C HIS A 157 21.70 19.25 3.33
N LYS A 158 22.05 18.68 4.48
CA LYS A 158 22.04 17.21 4.65
C LYS A 158 20.62 16.65 4.62
N ALA A 159 19.67 17.37 5.25
CA ALA A 159 18.25 17.00 5.17
C ALA A 159 17.73 17.08 3.73
N TYR A 160 18.14 18.13 2.97
CA TYR A 160 17.82 18.27 1.56
C TYR A 160 18.32 17.09 0.73
N GLU A 161 19.61 16.76 0.81
CA GLU A 161 20.20 15.67 0.03
C GLU A 161 19.58 14.31 0.41
N LEU A 162 19.32 14.10 1.68
CA LEU A 162 18.64 12.88 2.15
C LEU A 162 17.23 12.77 1.57
N MET A 163 16.39 13.81 1.69
CA MET A 163 15.04 13.81 1.15
C MET A 163 15.04 13.60 -0.36
N LYS A 164 15.93 14.30 -1.07
CA LYS A 164 16.12 14.14 -2.51
C LYS A 164 16.44 12.71 -2.88
N SER A 165 17.21 11.99 -2.06
CA SER A 165 17.60 10.62 -2.35
C SER A 165 16.45 9.61 -2.31
N TYR A 166 15.35 9.90 -1.60
CA TYR A 166 14.24 8.98 -1.48
C TYR A 166 12.88 9.54 -1.95
N SER A 167 12.75 10.85 -2.18
CA SER A 167 11.48 11.46 -2.64
C SER A 167 10.97 10.75 -3.88
N PRO A 168 9.78 10.12 -3.83
CA PRO A 168 9.30 9.26 -4.91
C PRO A 168 9.23 9.96 -6.27
N TYR A 169 8.74 11.20 -6.28
CA TYR A 169 8.61 12.00 -7.49
C TYR A 169 9.97 12.27 -8.14
N ASP A 170 11.01 12.53 -7.34
CA ASP A 170 12.33 12.94 -7.81
C ASP A 170 13.21 11.77 -8.28
N ASN A 171 12.85 10.54 -7.90
CA ASN A 171 13.65 9.35 -8.16
C ASN A 171 13.00 8.36 -9.15
N ILE A 172 12.08 8.81 -10.00
CA ILE A 172 11.52 8.00 -11.07
C ILE A 172 12.63 7.69 -12.08
N ARG A 173 12.73 6.42 -12.47
CA ARG A 173 13.76 5.88 -13.35
C ARG A 173 13.17 5.47 -14.69
N GLY A 174 13.69 6.04 -15.78
CA GLY A 174 13.24 5.71 -17.14
C GLY A 174 13.86 4.45 -17.76
N ASP A 175 14.84 3.84 -17.07
CA ASP A 175 15.60 2.68 -17.57
C ASP A 175 15.04 1.33 -17.11
N VAL A 176 14.14 1.33 -16.11
CA VAL A 176 13.56 0.12 -15.50
C VAL A 176 12.05 0.01 -15.73
N ALA A 177 11.53 -1.22 -15.69
CA ALA A 177 10.10 -1.46 -15.71
C ALA A 177 9.53 -1.36 -14.29
N TYR A 178 8.51 -0.53 -14.14
CA TYR A 178 7.76 -0.36 -12.89
C TYR A 178 6.56 -1.32 -12.83
N PRO A 179 6.12 -1.72 -11.63
CA PRO A 179 4.88 -2.44 -11.43
C PRO A 179 3.66 -1.61 -11.86
N THR A 180 2.49 -2.24 -11.91
CA THR A 180 1.22 -1.52 -11.99
C THR A 180 1.04 -0.64 -10.76
N VAL A 181 0.67 0.64 -10.95
CA VAL A 181 0.44 1.58 -9.84
C VAL A 181 -1.00 2.06 -9.87
N LEU A 182 -1.69 1.96 -8.73
CA LEU A 182 -2.97 2.60 -8.44
C LEU A 182 -2.77 3.66 -7.36
N ALA A 183 -2.76 4.92 -7.74
CA ALA A 183 -2.78 6.05 -6.82
C ALA A 183 -4.23 6.49 -6.58
N LEU A 184 -4.62 6.57 -5.30
CA LEU A 184 -5.93 7.04 -4.85
C LEU A 184 -5.76 8.38 -4.16
N SER A 185 -6.56 9.40 -4.50
CA SER A 185 -6.44 10.72 -3.91
C SER A 185 -7.81 11.40 -3.73
N GLY A 186 -7.85 12.43 -2.93
CA GLY A 186 -9.01 13.30 -2.73
C GLY A 186 -8.69 14.74 -3.13
N LEU A 187 -9.58 15.38 -3.90
CA LEU A 187 -9.36 16.75 -4.37
C LEU A 187 -9.24 17.76 -3.22
N THR A 188 -9.98 17.53 -2.11
CA THR A 188 -10.00 18.42 -0.95
C THR A 188 -9.06 17.96 0.17
N ASP A 189 -8.09 17.12 -0.16
CA ASP A 189 -7.06 16.71 0.78
C ASP A 189 -6.13 17.89 1.09
N PHE A 190 -6.14 18.33 2.36
CA PHE A 190 -5.30 19.43 2.84
C PHE A 190 -4.02 18.95 3.54
N ARG A 191 -3.89 17.64 3.80
CA ARG A 191 -2.69 17.05 4.42
C ARG A 191 -1.65 16.66 3.38
N VAL A 192 -2.10 15.87 2.41
CA VAL A 192 -1.32 15.54 1.22
C VAL A 192 -2.09 16.08 0.03
N THR A 193 -1.62 17.17 -0.50
CA THR A 193 -2.32 17.90 -1.54
C THR A 193 -2.47 17.06 -2.82
N TYR A 194 -3.64 17.17 -3.44
CA TYR A 194 -4.03 16.33 -4.59
C TYR A 194 -3.05 16.39 -5.76
N TRP A 195 -2.27 17.45 -5.87
CA TRP A 195 -1.29 17.59 -6.96
C TRP A 195 -0.08 16.68 -6.78
N GLU A 196 0.26 16.23 -5.58
CA GLU A 196 1.37 15.30 -5.37
C GLU A 196 1.16 13.98 -6.13
N PRO A 197 0.10 13.19 -5.87
CA PRO A 197 -0.15 11.98 -6.65
C PRO A 197 -0.46 12.27 -8.12
N ALA A 198 -1.07 13.41 -8.46
CA ALA A 198 -1.34 13.77 -9.85
C ALA A 198 -0.05 14.00 -10.63
N LYS A 199 0.88 14.77 -10.10
CA LYS A 199 2.21 15.01 -10.69
C LYS A 199 3.00 13.69 -10.78
N TRP A 200 3.00 12.91 -9.71
CA TRP A 200 3.73 11.64 -9.64
C TRP A 200 3.26 10.66 -10.73
N VAL A 201 1.95 10.44 -10.85
CA VAL A 201 1.39 9.56 -11.88
C VAL A 201 1.64 10.11 -13.29
N ALA A 202 1.54 11.44 -13.49
CA ALA A 202 1.84 12.06 -14.79
C ALA A 202 3.30 11.80 -15.19
N ARG A 203 4.24 11.98 -14.25
CA ARG A 203 5.66 11.76 -14.49
C ARG A 203 5.99 10.27 -14.71
N LEU A 204 5.36 9.35 -13.95
CA LEU A 204 5.49 7.92 -14.21
C LEU A 204 5.07 7.56 -15.65
N ARG A 205 3.96 8.13 -16.14
CA ARG A 205 3.47 7.89 -17.50
C ARG A 205 4.41 8.43 -18.58
N GLU A 206 5.09 9.52 -18.30
CA GLU A 206 6.01 10.15 -19.25
C GLU A 206 7.38 9.46 -19.28
N GLU A 207 7.94 9.14 -18.11
CA GLU A 207 9.34 8.73 -17.98
C GLU A 207 9.53 7.23 -17.78
N ALA A 208 8.63 6.56 -17.04
CA ALA A 208 8.83 5.17 -16.63
C ALA A 208 8.36 4.17 -17.68
N LYS A 209 8.99 2.99 -17.67
CA LYS A 209 8.51 1.80 -18.40
C LYS A 209 7.61 0.96 -17.49
N GLY A 210 6.80 0.07 -18.08
CA GLY A 210 5.88 -0.81 -17.33
C GLY A 210 4.52 -0.17 -17.09
N GLY A 211 3.98 -0.29 -15.88
CA GLY A 211 2.62 0.14 -15.56
C GLY A 211 1.55 -0.93 -15.85
N PRO A 212 0.29 -0.56 -16.02
CA PRO A 212 -0.27 0.81 -16.14
C PRO A 212 -0.16 1.64 -14.85
N PHE A 213 -0.08 2.98 -15.01
CA PHE A 213 -0.07 3.96 -13.93
C PHE A 213 -1.41 4.66 -13.86
N LEU A 214 -2.19 4.34 -12.82
CA LEU A 214 -3.58 4.75 -12.66
C LEU A 214 -3.72 5.78 -11.54
N LEU A 215 -4.60 6.75 -11.73
CA LEU A 215 -4.99 7.73 -10.72
C LEU A 215 -6.51 7.75 -10.60
N GLU A 216 -7.01 7.51 -9.40
CA GLU A 216 -8.40 7.81 -9.04
C GLU A 216 -8.44 9.07 -8.16
N MET A 217 -9.05 10.15 -8.69
CA MET A 217 -9.24 11.40 -7.96
C MET A 217 -10.69 11.48 -7.48
N LYS A 218 -10.91 11.41 -6.17
CA LYS A 218 -12.23 11.56 -5.55
C LYS A 218 -12.53 13.05 -5.36
N MET A 219 -13.44 13.60 -6.15
CA MET A 219 -13.71 15.03 -6.21
C MET A 219 -14.31 15.60 -4.91
N GLY A 220 -14.98 14.81 -4.10
CA GLY A 220 -15.63 15.22 -2.83
C GLY A 220 -14.97 14.66 -1.58
N ALA A 221 -13.76 14.13 -1.67
CA ALA A 221 -13.08 13.50 -0.54
C ALA A 221 -11.80 14.25 -0.15
N GLY A 222 -11.48 14.22 1.15
CA GLY A 222 -10.20 14.66 1.71
C GLY A 222 -9.30 13.48 2.09
N HIS A 223 -8.35 13.74 3.00
CA HIS A 223 -7.32 12.77 3.41
C HIS A 223 -7.86 11.44 3.96
N SER A 224 -8.97 11.48 4.68
CA SER A 224 -9.58 10.28 5.27
C SER A 224 -10.58 9.57 4.35
N GLY A 225 -10.58 9.91 3.06
CA GLY A 225 -11.53 9.37 2.09
C GLY A 225 -12.92 9.98 2.20
N SER A 226 -13.92 9.31 1.65
CA SER A 226 -15.30 9.79 1.66
C SER A 226 -15.98 9.51 3.00
N THR A 227 -16.95 10.37 3.37
CA THR A 227 -17.76 10.17 4.56
C THR A 227 -18.87 9.14 4.30
N GLY A 228 -19.23 8.38 5.35
CA GLY A 228 -20.29 7.40 5.30
C GLY A 228 -19.81 5.94 5.31
N ARG A 229 -20.54 5.13 6.11
CA ARG A 229 -20.18 3.73 6.37
C ARG A 229 -20.08 2.89 5.09
N TYR A 230 -21.09 2.96 4.24
CA TYR A 230 -21.15 2.16 3.02
C TYR A 230 -20.17 2.65 1.95
N THR A 231 -19.86 3.93 1.93
CA THR A 231 -18.88 4.50 1.02
C THR A 231 -17.48 3.98 1.34
N ARG A 232 -17.10 3.96 2.62
CA ARG A 232 -15.80 3.37 3.05
C ARG A 232 -15.69 1.88 2.71
N VAL A 233 -16.77 1.12 2.89
CA VAL A 233 -16.78 -0.30 2.51
C VAL A 233 -16.58 -0.47 1.00
N ARG A 234 -17.21 0.37 0.18
CA ARG A 234 -17.03 0.35 -1.29
C ARG A 234 -15.61 0.74 -1.68
N GLU A 235 -15.00 1.71 -1.01
CA GLU A 235 -13.62 2.11 -1.25
C GLU A 235 -12.65 0.96 -0.94
N ALA A 236 -12.77 0.34 0.23
CA ALA A 236 -11.99 -0.84 0.58
C ALA A 236 -12.22 -2.01 -0.39
N ALA A 237 -13.47 -2.21 -0.84
CA ALA A 237 -13.78 -3.25 -1.82
C ALA A 237 -13.12 -2.99 -3.18
N LYS A 238 -12.98 -1.74 -3.62
CA LYS A 238 -12.25 -1.40 -4.86
C LYS A 238 -10.77 -1.74 -4.77
N GLU A 239 -10.13 -1.43 -3.64
CA GLU A 239 -8.72 -1.77 -3.43
C GLU A 239 -8.49 -3.28 -3.44
N VAL A 240 -9.38 -4.03 -2.75
CA VAL A 240 -9.36 -5.49 -2.78
C VAL A 240 -9.62 -6.02 -4.20
N ALA A 241 -10.62 -5.47 -4.90
CA ALA A 241 -10.93 -5.89 -6.27
C ALA A 241 -9.77 -5.62 -7.23
N PHE A 242 -9.07 -4.49 -7.07
CA PHE A 242 -7.86 -4.21 -7.86
C PHE A 242 -6.78 -5.26 -7.60
N ALA A 243 -6.49 -5.57 -6.32
CA ALA A 243 -5.49 -6.58 -5.97
C ALA A 243 -5.88 -7.98 -6.48
N VAL A 244 -7.14 -8.39 -6.28
CA VAL A 244 -7.67 -9.67 -6.75
C VAL A 244 -7.55 -9.79 -8.27
N ASN A 245 -8.05 -8.80 -9.01
CA ASN A 245 -7.94 -8.78 -10.47
C ASN A 245 -6.48 -8.82 -10.94
N HIS A 246 -5.59 -8.10 -10.25
CA HIS A 246 -4.17 -8.12 -10.59
C HIS A 246 -3.56 -9.52 -10.36
N PHE A 247 -3.84 -10.16 -9.24
CA PHE A 247 -3.41 -11.53 -8.98
C PHE A 247 -3.94 -12.52 -10.01
N GLU A 248 -5.19 -12.38 -10.46
CA GLU A 248 -5.77 -13.21 -11.53
C GLU A 248 -5.01 -13.03 -12.86
N THR A 249 -4.57 -11.81 -13.20
CA THR A 249 -3.72 -11.58 -14.39
C THR A 249 -2.35 -12.27 -14.30
N LEU A 250 -1.87 -12.55 -13.08
CA LEU A 250 -0.64 -13.30 -12.81
C LEU A 250 -0.87 -14.83 -12.76
N GLY A 251 -2.11 -15.28 -12.98
CA GLY A 251 -2.49 -16.70 -13.02
C GLY A 251 -2.88 -17.30 -11.67
N TYR A 252 -3.11 -16.49 -10.63
CA TYR A 252 -3.63 -16.98 -9.36
C TYR A 252 -5.14 -17.18 -9.40
N ASP A 253 -5.62 -18.26 -8.78
CA ASP A 253 -7.06 -18.51 -8.58
C ASP A 253 -7.51 -17.80 -7.29
N MET A 254 -8.29 -16.71 -7.46
CA MET A 254 -8.74 -15.84 -6.38
C MET A 254 -10.19 -16.11 -5.94
N VAL A 255 -10.66 -17.33 -6.13
CA VAL A 255 -12.01 -17.75 -5.70
C VAL A 255 -12.08 -17.90 -4.18
N VAL A 256 -13.18 -17.43 -3.57
CA VAL A 256 -13.43 -17.58 -2.13
C VAL A 256 -13.40 -19.04 -1.73
N ARG A 257 -12.53 -19.38 -0.78
CA ARG A 257 -12.39 -20.73 -0.23
C ARG A 257 -13.48 -20.96 0.81
N SER A 258 -14.58 -21.62 0.41
CA SER A 258 -15.59 -22.05 1.37
C SER A 258 -15.05 -23.19 2.24
N GLU A 259 -15.23 -23.09 3.56
CA GLU A 259 -15.04 -24.26 4.41
C GLU A 259 -16.09 -25.33 4.02
N LYS A 260 -15.66 -26.46 3.47
CA LYS A 260 -16.56 -27.63 3.39
C LYS A 260 -16.95 -27.97 4.83
N LYS A 261 -18.24 -27.85 5.16
CA LYS A 261 -18.74 -28.36 6.43
C LYS A 261 -18.35 -29.83 6.53
N PRO A 262 -17.76 -30.30 7.62
CA PRO A 262 -17.50 -31.71 7.79
C PRO A 262 -18.83 -32.48 7.65
N GLY A 263 -18.97 -33.27 6.59
CA GLY A 263 -20.18 -34.10 6.36
C GLY A 263 -21.10 -33.68 5.21
N SER A 264 -20.85 -32.58 4.49
CA SER A 264 -21.60 -32.30 3.26
C SER A 264 -21.08 -33.16 2.10
N THR A 265 -21.89 -34.06 1.59
CA THR A 265 -21.65 -34.77 0.34
C THR A 265 -21.95 -33.82 -0.84
N ALA A 266 -21.34 -34.07 -2.00
CA ALA A 266 -21.35 -33.19 -3.19
C ALA A 266 -22.75 -32.95 -3.82
N GLU A 267 -23.82 -33.34 -3.17
CA GLU A 267 -25.20 -33.20 -3.67
C GLU A 267 -25.97 -31.99 -3.12
N ASP A 268 -25.42 -31.26 -2.11
CA ASP A 268 -26.12 -30.14 -1.42
C ASP A 268 -25.85 -28.74 -2.05
N ASP A 269 -25.12 -28.65 -3.15
CA ASP A 269 -24.67 -27.36 -3.72
C ASP A 269 -25.57 -26.81 -4.84
N ASN A 270 -26.87 -27.15 -4.81
CA ASN A 270 -27.86 -26.65 -5.79
C ASN A 270 -28.86 -25.64 -5.19
N SER A 271 -28.47 -24.87 -4.18
CA SER A 271 -29.25 -23.73 -3.72
C SER A 271 -28.79 -22.47 -4.44
N GLY A 272 -29.49 -22.09 -5.51
CA GLY A 272 -29.33 -20.80 -6.19
C GLY A 272 -29.47 -19.62 -5.23
N PRO A 273 -28.99 -18.42 -5.59
CA PRO A 273 -28.99 -17.26 -4.73
C PRO A 273 -30.41 -16.93 -4.26
N PRO A 274 -30.59 -16.48 -3.00
CA PRO A 274 -31.91 -16.12 -2.48
C PRO A 274 -32.51 -14.99 -3.32
N GLN A 275 -33.69 -15.23 -3.86
CA GLN A 275 -34.48 -14.18 -4.53
C GLN A 275 -34.87 -13.14 -3.49
N GLY A 276 -34.40 -11.91 -3.66
CA GLY A 276 -34.81 -10.77 -2.86
C GLY A 276 -36.32 -10.50 -3.04
N PRO A 277 -36.99 -9.91 -2.03
CA PRO A 277 -38.41 -9.59 -2.12
C PRO A 277 -38.67 -8.62 -3.27
N SER A 278 -39.70 -8.92 -4.06
CA SER A 278 -40.21 -8.04 -5.10
C SER A 278 -40.64 -6.71 -4.50
N PRO A 279 -40.40 -5.56 -5.16
CA PRO A 279 -40.93 -4.29 -4.67
C PRO A 279 -42.45 -4.28 -4.87
N GLU A 280 -43.19 -4.26 -3.78
CA GLU A 280 -44.57 -3.77 -3.81
C GLU A 280 -44.55 -2.23 -3.84
N PHE A 281 -45.44 -1.65 -4.62
CA PHE A 281 -45.63 -0.27 -5.04
C PHE A 281 -45.58 0.80 -3.95
#